data_80bd0733cad2e3dd8bebfecb06ccd277
#
_entry.id   80bd0733cad2e3dd8bebfecb06ccd277
#
_cell.length_a   1.000
_cell.length_b   1.000
_cell.length_c   1.000
_cell.angle_alpha   90.00
_cell.angle_beta   90.00
_cell.angle_gamma   90.00
#
_symmetry.space_group_name_H-M   'P 1'
#
loop_
_entity.id
_entity.type
_entity.pdbx_description
1 polymer ?
#
loop_
_entity_poly.entity_id
_entity_poly.type
_entity_poly.pdbx_seq_one_letter_code
_entity_poly.pdbx_strand_id
1 'polypeptide(L)'
;RRHPRHQQRRLSGAYRMNATTQSVAVETLDAEAARAAVPELAEILRDCVANGASVGFMNWNTPADYEGFWHDVAASIAGGHVILLAVRNAGSLVGTAQLHLIGKPNQPHRAEIAKVLVHSRARRQGIGEALMQRAEAIAREKGRDLLVLDTDEHGAARRLYNRLGWTEAGTIPRYALMPDGADCGSTFFY
;
A
#
# COMPACT_ATOMS: atom_id res chain seq x y z
N ARG A 1 59.83 -42.40 -1.45
CA ARG A 1 59.20 -41.10 -1.14
C ARG A 1 57.74 -41.28 -1.38
N ARG A 2 56.89 -41.22 -0.31
CA ARG A 2 55.46 -41.49 -0.33
C ARG A 2 54.70 -40.14 -0.47
N HIS A 3 53.78 -40.03 -1.43
CA HIS A 3 52.82 -38.90 -1.56
C HIS A 3 51.68 -39.12 -0.61
N PRO A 4 51.14 -38.08 0.09
CA PRO A 4 49.92 -38.17 0.89
C PRO A 4 48.68 -37.94 0.00
N ARG A 5 47.71 -38.83 0.17
CA ARG A 5 46.40 -38.74 -0.47
C ARG A 5 45.59 -37.62 0.18
N HIS A 6 45.12 -36.63 -0.61
CA HIS A 6 44.11 -35.67 -0.19
C HIS A 6 42.74 -36.35 -0.10
N GLN A 7 42.20 -36.42 1.10
CA GLN A 7 40.80 -36.76 1.35
C GLN A 7 39.90 -35.58 0.94
N GLN A 8 39.10 -35.77 -0.09
CA GLN A 8 38.01 -34.85 -0.43
C GLN A 8 36.86 -35.02 0.59
N ARG A 9 36.67 -34.05 1.47
CA ARG A 9 35.46 -33.91 2.29
C ARG A 9 34.31 -33.51 1.37
N ARG A 10 33.35 -34.41 1.19
CA ARG A 10 32.03 -34.09 0.62
C ARG A 10 31.26 -33.24 1.63
N LEU A 11 31.06 -31.95 1.36
CA LEU A 11 30.11 -31.10 2.05
C LEU A 11 28.72 -31.34 1.42
N SER A 12 27.95 -32.22 2.05
CA SER A 12 26.52 -32.34 1.78
C SER A 12 25.80 -31.19 2.49
N GLY A 13 25.77 -30.01 1.86
CA GLY A 13 24.88 -28.92 2.25
C GLY A 13 23.50 -29.17 1.67
N ALA A 14 22.63 -29.80 2.43
CA ALA A 14 21.19 -29.79 2.11
C ALA A 14 20.69 -28.35 2.21
N TYR A 15 20.59 -27.67 1.07
CA TYR A 15 19.90 -26.41 0.96
C TYR A 15 18.41 -26.67 1.23
N ARG A 16 17.96 -26.40 2.44
CA ARG A 16 16.55 -26.40 2.77
C ARG A 16 15.89 -25.27 1.98
N MET A 17 15.31 -25.63 0.84
CA MET A 17 14.26 -24.79 0.24
C MET A 17 13.05 -24.89 1.17
N ASN A 18 12.89 -23.91 2.00
CA ASN A 18 11.69 -23.76 2.83
C ASN A 18 11.04 -22.42 2.57
N ALA A 19 9.75 -22.53 2.50
CA ALA A 19 8.70 -21.53 2.44
C ALA A 19 8.27 -21.20 1.00
N THR A 20 7.26 -21.90 0.57
CA THR A 20 6.27 -21.41 -0.37
C THR A 20 5.74 -20.10 0.21
N THR A 21 6.28 -18.97 -0.23
CA THR A 21 5.70 -17.65 0.05
C THR A 21 4.36 -17.68 -0.66
N GLN A 22 3.28 -17.95 0.06
CA GLN A 22 1.94 -17.78 -0.49
C GLN A 22 1.87 -16.37 -1.01
N SER A 23 1.70 -16.24 -2.33
CA SER A 23 1.52 -14.93 -2.96
C SER A 23 0.26 -14.29 -2.39
N VAL A 24 0.39 -13.09 -1.85
CA VAL A 24 -0.76 -12.33 -1.36
C VAL A 24 -1.66 -12.01 -2.54
N ALA A 25 -2.88 -12.54 -2.55
CA ALA A 25 -3.86 -12.26 -3.59
C ALA A 25 -4.42 -10.84 -3.41
N VAL A 26 -4.29 -10.03 -4.47
CA VAL A 26 -4.84 -8.67 -4.52
C VAL A 26 -5.99 -8.67 -5.51
N GLU A 27 -7.18 -8.30 -5.04
CA GLU A 27 -8.38 -8.11 -5.85
C GLU A 27 -8.61 -6.63 -6.17
N THR A 28 -9.39 -6.36 -7.22
CA THR A 28 -9.89 -5.02 -7.55
C THR A 28 -11.38 -5.00 -7.21
N LEU A 29 -11.80 -4.03 -6.42
CA LEU A 29 -13.21 -3.83 -6.09
C LEU A 29 -13.84 -2.86 -7.10
N ASP A 30 -14.94 -3.27 -7.72
CA ASP A 30 -15.80 -2.35 -8.46
C ASP A 30 -16.64 -1.47 -7.51
N ALA A 31 -17.45 -0.58 -8.06
CA ALA A 31 -18.20 0.38 -7.24
C ALA A 31 -19.27 -0.29 -6.35
N GLU A 32 -19.85 -1.41 -6.78
CA GLU A 32 -20.84 -2.16 -6.01
C GLU A 32 -20.16 -2.92 -4.87
N ALA A 33 -19.11 -3.67 -5.18
CA ALA A 33 -18.31 -4.37 -4.18
C ALA A 33 -17.68 -3.40 -3.16
N ALA A 34 -17.21 -2.22 -3.60
CA ALA A 34 -16.69 -1.19 -2.70
C ALA A 34 -17.77 -0.65 -1.75
N ARG A 35 -19.00 -0.39 -2.24
CA ARG A 35 -20.11 0.02 -1.38
C ARG A 35 -20.49 -1.05 -0.35
N ALA A 36 -20.54 -2.29 -0.78
CA ALA A 36 -20.82 -3.43 0.12
C ALA A 36 -19.73 -3.60 1.19
N ALA A 37 -18.49 -3.26 0.87
CA ALA A 37 -17.34 -3.39 1.75
C ALA A 37 -17.06 -2.16 2.63
N VAL A 38 -17.89 -1.10 2.57
CA VAL A 38 -17.68 0.14 3.34
C VAL A 38 -17.42 -0.11 4.82
N PRO A 39 -18.17 -0.97 5.54
CA PRO A 39 -17.88 -1.23 6.97
C PRO A 39 -16.47 -1.79 7.21
N GLU A 40 -16.01 -2.72 6.38
CA GLU A 40 -14.67 -3.32 6.51
C GLU A 40 -13.57 -2.32 6.13
N LEU A 41 -13.79 -1.54 5.07
CA LEU A 41 -12.84 -0.50 4.61
C LEU A 41 -12.73 0.63 5.65
N ALA A 42 -13.83 1.05 6.25
CA ALA A 42 -13.86 2.04 7.32
C ALA A 42 -13.09 1.53 8.56
N GLU A 43 -13.25 0.25 8.91
CA GLU A 43 -12.51 -0.36 10.02
C GLU A 43 -10.99 -0.37 9.77
N ILE A 44 -10.53 -0.71 8.55
CA ILE A 44 -9.10 -0.64 8.19
C ILE A 44 -8.57 0.78 8.36
N LEU A 45 -9.31 1.78 7.85
CA LEU A 45 -8.91 3.18 7.92
C LEU A 45 -8.85 3.68 9.36
N ARG A 46 -9.88 3.37 10.15
CA ARG A 46 -9.96 3.69 11.57
C ARG A 46 -8.80 3.07 12.37
N ASP A 47 -8.51 1.78 12.14
CA ASP A 47 -7.38 1.08 12.76
C ASP A 47 -6.05 1.76 12.42
N CYS A 48 -5.85 2.13 11.15
CA CYS A 48 -4.63 2.82 10.74
C CYS A 48 -4.48 4.19 11.42
N VAL A 49 -5.55 4.99 11.51
CA VAL A 49 -5.55 6.29 12.20
C VAL A 49 -5.27 6.11 13.70
N ALA A 50 -5.95 5.17 14.35
CA ALA A 50 -5.73 4.84 15.76
C ALA A 50 -4.29 4.37 16.06
N ASN A 51 -3.60 3.83 15.06
CA ASN A 51 -2.18 3.45 15.12
C ASN A 51 -1.23 4.54 14.59
N GLY A 52 -1.70 5.79 14.47
CA GLY A 52 -0.89 6.96 14.18
C GLY A 52 -0.59 7.20 12.70
N ALA A 53 -1.37 6.63 11.76
CA ALA A 53 -1.18 6.93 10.35
C ALA A 53 -1.75 8.31 9.99
N SER A 54 -0.91 9.21 9.44
CA SER A 54 -1.34 10.49 8.88
C SER A 54 -1.90 10.26 7.47
N VAL A 55 -3.21 10.07 7.38
CA VAL A 55 -3.92 9.69 6.14
C VAL A 55 -5.16 10.56 5.87
N GLY A 56 -5.16 11.78 6.39
CA GLY A 56 -6.23 12.76 6.21
C GLY A 56 -7.37 12.64 7.23
N PHE A 57 -7.15 11.89 8.32
CA PHE A 57 -8.12 11.74 9.41
C PHE A 57 -7.46 11.98 10.75
N MET A 58 -8.27 12.43 11.71
CA MET A 58 -7.84 12.80 13.04
C MET A 58 -8.47 11.87 14.09
N ASN A 59 -7.91 11.84 15.30
CA ASN A 59 -8.42 11.00 16.39
C ASN A 59 -9.88 11.31 16.80
N TRP A 60 -10.39 12.48 16.43
CA TRP A 60 -11.76 12.89 16.71
C TRP A 60 -12.77 12.61 15.58
N ASN A 61 -12.32 12.03 14.44
CA ASN A 61 -13.25 11.64 13.39
C ASN A 61 -14.20 10.55 13.88
N THR A 62 -15.44 10.65 13.47
CA THR A 62 -16.51 9.72 13.83
C THR A 62 -16.55 8.50 12.90
N PRO A 63 -17.21 7.42 13.27
CA PRO A 63 -17.45 6.30 12.34
C PRO A 63 -18.09 6.75 11.01
N ALA A 64 -19.03 7.69 11.06
CA ALA A 64 -19.69 8.22 9.87
C ALA A 64 -18.73 8.96 8.91
N ASP A 65 -17.69 9.61 9.44
CA ASP A 65 -16.67 10.26 8.59
C ASP A 65 -15.86 9.22 7.80
N TYR A 66 -15.51 8.10 8.42
CA TYR A 66 -14.79 7.02 7.74
C TYR A 66 -15.67 6.33 6.68
N GLU A 67 -16.94 6.06 7.00
CA GLU A 67 -17.88 5.47 6.05
C GLU A 67 -18.18 6.42 4.88
N GLY A 68 -18.40 7.71 5.17
CA GLY A 68 -18.62 8.75 4.16
C GLY A 68 -17.50 8.82 3.15
N PHE A 69 -16.25 8.82 3.62
CA PHE A 69 -15.07 8.77 2.75
C PHE A 69 -15.11 7.58 1.77
N TRP A 70 -15.46 6.39 2.25
CA TRP A 70 -15.49 5.21 1.38
C TRP A 70 -16.68 5.18 0.42
N HIS A 71 -17.80 5.82 0.77
CA HIS A 71 -18.89 6.06 -0.18
C HIS A 71 -18.45 6.98 -1.32
N ASP A 72 -17.69 8.04 -1.03
CA ASP A 72 -17.12 8.94 -2.04
C ASP A 72 -16.12 8.21 -2.94
N VAL A 73 -15.29 7.33 -2.36
CA VAL A 73 -14.39 6.47 -3.13
C VAL A 73 -15.16 5.56 -4.06
N ALA A 74 -16.24 4.93 -3.60
CA ALA A 74 -17.08 4.07 -4.44
C ALA A 74 -17.72 4.85 -5.61
N ALA A 75 -18.13 6.11 -5.38
CA ALA A 75 -18.61 7.00 -6.44
C ALA A 75 -17.49 7.33 -7.45
N SER A 76 -16.27 7.57 -6.97
CA SER A 76 -15.09 7.83 -7.82
C SER A 76 -14.69 6.61 -8.66
N ILE A 77 -14.87 5.39 -8.14
CA ILE A 77 -14.69 4.15 -8.91
C ILE A 77 -15.72 4.09 -10.05
N ALA A 78 -17.00 4.36 -9.76
CA ALA A 78 -18.05 4.39 -10.78
C ALA A 78 -17.78 5.42 -11.88
N GLY A 79 -17.15 6.54 -11.53
CA GLY A 79 -16.70 7.58 -12.47
C GLY A 79 -15.44 7.23 -13.26
N GLY A 80 -14.77 6.10 -12.99
CA GLY A 80 -13.54 5.67 -13.66
C GLY A 80 -12.28 6.44 -13.24
N HIS A 81 -12.35 7.19 -12.14
CA HIS A 81 -11.23 8.02 -11.65
C HIS A 81 -10.33 7.30 -10.66
N VAL A 82 -10.86 6.29 -9.97
CA VAL A 82 -10.16 5.52 -8.95
C VAL A 82 -10.26 4.02 -9.25
N ILE A 83 -9.17 3.31 -9.07
CA ILE A 83 -9.13 1.85 -8.99
C ILE A 83 -8.81 1.47 -7.55
N LEU A 84 -9.70 0.74 -6.90
CA LEU A 84 -9.55 0.31 -5.53
C LEU A 84 -9.03 -1.12 -5.47
N LEU A 85 -7.87 -1.30 -4.88
CA LEU A 85 -7.25 -2.58 -4.62
C LEU A 85 -7.53 -3.02 -3.19
N ALA A 86 -7.73 -4.30 -2.98
CA ALA A 86 -7.99 -4.86 -1.68
C ALA A 86 -7.33 -6.23 -1.49
N VAL A 87 -7.05 -6.57 -0.24
CA VAL A 87 -6.54 -7.87 0.18
C VAL A 87 -7.44 -8.42 1.28
N ARG A 88 -7.86 -9.69 1.12
CA ARG A 88 -8.58 -10.44 2.14
C ARG A 88 -7.67 -11.46 2.83
N ASN A 89 -7.92 -11.64 4.11
CA ASN A 89 -7.36 -12.72 4.90
C ASN A 89 -8.50 -13.39 5.68
N ALA A 90 -8.64 -14.71 5.55
CA ALA A 90 -9.74 -15.48 6.16
C ALA A 90 -11.14 -14.87 5.88
N GLY A 91 -11.36 -14.36 4.66
CA GLY A 91 -12.65 -13.79 4.22
C GLY A 91 -12.84 -12.30 4.56
N SER A 92 -12.06 -11.70 5.46
CA SER A 92 -12.18 -10.29 5.84
C SER A 92 -11.15 -9.42 5.12
N LEU A 93 -11.51 -8.19 4.79
CA LEU A 93 -10.57 -7.20 4.27
C LEU A 93 -9.53 -6.84 5.34
N VAL A 94 -8.27 -6.78 4.92
CA VAL A 94 -7.14 -6.46 5.81
C VAL A 94 -6.18 -5.44 5.21
N GLY A 95 -6.31 -5.12 3.94
CA GLY A 95 -5.47 -4.13 3.29
C GLY A 95 -6.14 -3.53 2.06
N THR A 96 -5.76 -2.29 1.72
CA THR A 96 -6.28 -1.57 0.56
C THR A 96 -5.24 -0.60 0.01
N ALA A 97 -5.36 -0.26 -1.27
CA ALA A 97 -4.66 0.84 -1.93
C ALA A 97 -5.56 1.45 -3.00
N GLN A 98 -5.41 2.73 -3.26
CA GLN A 98 -6.11 3.44 -4.32
C GLN A 98 -5.13 3.86 -5.40
N LEU A 99 -5.49 3.64 -6.66
CA LEU A 99 -4.81 4.18 -7.82
C LEU A 99 -5.71 5.23 -8.46
N HIS A 100 -5.33 6.50 -8.34
CA HIS A 100 -6.03 7.63 -8.92
C HIS A 100 -5.52 7.92 -10.32
N LEU A 101 -6.38 7.77 -11.33
CA LEU A 101 -6.06 8.10 -12.72
C LEU A 101 -6.26 9.59 -12.94
N ILE A 102 -5.18 10.32 -13.21
CA ILE A 102 -5.25 11.76 -13.38
C ILE A 102 -5.94 12.09 -14.71
N GLY A 103 -7.06 12.83 -14.62
CA GLY A 103 -7.88 13.22 -15.76
C GLY A 103 -7.50 14.54 -16.43
N LYS A 104 -6.41 15.21 -16.00
CA LYS A 104 -5.98 16.48 -16.59
C LYS A 104 -5.39 16.26 -17.98
N PRO A 105 -5.80 17.02 -19.03
CA PRO A 105 -5.34 16.81 -20.41
C PRO A 105 -3.83 16.84 -20.60
N ASN A 106 -3.09 17.57 -19.78
CA ASN A 106 -1.63 17.65 -19.81
C ASN A 106 -0.92 16.63 -18.94
N GLN A 107 -1.66 15.72 -18.29
CA GLN A 107 -1.12 14.69 -17.40
C GLN A 107 -1.71 13.29 -17.69
N PRO A 108 -1.92 12.89 -18.96
CA PRO A 108 -2.55 11.61 -19.28
C PRO A 108 -1.68 10.41 -18.92
N HIS A 109 -0.38 10.63 -18.75
CA HIS A 109 0.63 9.62 -18.40
C HIS A 109 0.78 9.42 -16.89
N ARG A 110 0.11 10.24 -16.04
CA ARG A 110 0.31 10.24 -14.59
C ARG A 110 -0.83 9.54 -13.84
N ALA A 111 -0.48 8.81 -12.80
CA ALA A 111 -1.41 8.37 -11.77
C ALA A 111 -0.81 8.60 -10.38
N GLU A 112 -1.65 8.51 -9.35
CA GLU A 112 -1.26 8.72 -7.96
C GLU A 112 -1.70 7.52 -7.13
N ILE A 113 -0.80 6.99 -6.31
CA ILE A 113 -1.14 5.93 -5.36
C ILE A 113 -1.41 6.58 -4.01
N ALA A 114 -2.55 6.27 -3.44
CA ALA A 114 -2.99 6.79 -2.15
C ALA A 114 -3.60 5.69 -1.28
N LYS A 115 -3.73 5.97 0.00
CA LYS A 115 -4.42 5.09 0.95
C LYS A 115 -3.92 3.64 0.90
N VAL A 116 -2.58 3.47 0.88
CA VAL A 116 -1.96 2.16 1.09
C VAL A 116 -2.07 1.84 2.58
N LEU A 117 -3.11 1.12 2.94
CA LEU A 117 -3.49 0.84 4.32
C LEU A 117 -3.43 -0.67 4.57
N VAL A 118 -2.86 -1.06 5.71
CA VAL A 118 -2.87 -2.45 6.17
C VAL A 118 -3.28 -2.46 7.64
N HIS A 119 -4.38 -3.14 7.93
CA HIS A 119 -4.88 -3.32 9.29
C HIS A 119 -3.78 -3.90 10.20
N SER A 120 -3.68 -3.41 11.42
CA SER A 120 -2.61 -3.75 12.37
C SER A 120 -2.44 -5.27 12.55
N ARG A 121 -3.55 -6.02 12.59
CA ARG A 121 -3.55 -7.50 12.71
C ARG A 121 -2.90 -8.25 11.55
N ALA A 122 -2.72 -7.59 10.39
CA ALA A 122 -2.19 -8.21 9.17
C ALA A 122 -0.88 -7.56 8.68
N ARG A 123 -0.27 -6.70 9.49
CA ARG A 123 1.02 -6.09 9.15
C ARG A 123 2.16 -7.12 9.10
N ARG A 124 3.23 -6.80 8.39
CA ARG A 124 4.44 -7.62 8.24
C ARG A 124 4.23 -8.95 7.51
N GLN A 125 3.16 -9.07 6.72
CA GLN A 125 2.82 -10.23 5.91
C GLN A 125 2.97 -9.98 4.39
N GLY A 126 3.69 -8.93 3.97
CA GLY A 126 3.90 -8.60 2.56
C GLY A 126 2.74 -7.90 1.87
N ILE A 127 1.63 -7.61 2.57
CA ILE A 127 0.39 -7.06 1.98
C ILE A 127 0.64 -5.69 1.33
N GLY A 128 1.35 -4.79 2.00
CA GLY A 128 1.66 -3.46 1.44
C GLY A 128 2.49 -3.56 0.16
N GLU A 129 3.45 -4.47 0.11
CA GLU A 129 4.26 -4.73 -1.09
C GLU A 129 3.40 -5.28 -2.24
N ALA A 130 2.54 -6.27 -1.97
CA ALA A 130 1.65 -6.84 -2.97
C ALA A 130 0.68 -5.80 -3.55
N LEU A 131 0.12 -4.93 -2.69
CA LEU A 131 -0.75 -3.83 -3.11
C LEU A 131 -0.01 -2.85 -4.05
N MET A 132 1.21 -2.46 -3.69
CA MET A 132 2.03 -1.55 -4.51
C MET A 132 2.37 -2.18 -5.86
N GLN A 133 2.86 -3.41 -5.88
CA GLN A 133 3.19 -4.12 -7.12
C GLN A 133 1.97 -4.27 -8.05
N ARG A 134 0.80 -4.56 -7.49
CA ARG A 134 -0.43 -4.66 -8.28
C ARG A 134 -0.89 -3.29 -8.81
N ALA A 135 -0.78 -2.23 -8.00
CA ALA A 135 -1.09 -0.87 -8.43
C ALA A 135 -0.19 -0.43 -9.59
N GLU A 136 1.12 -0.69 -9.50
CA GLU A 136 2.08 -0.42 -10.58
C GLU A 136 1.76 -1.19 -11.85
N ALA A 137 1.40 -2.47 -11.74
CA ALA A 137 1.03 -3.29 -12.90
C ALA A 137 -0.21 -2.72 -13.60
N ILE A 138 -1.26 -2.39 -12.85
CA ILE A 138 -2.49 -1.79 -13.39
C ILE A 138 -2.20 -0.42 -14.01
N ALA A 139 -1.37 0.39 -13.39
CA ALA A 139 -1.00 1.69 -13.94
C ALA A 139 -0.35 1.53 -15.33
N ARG A 140 0.57 0.58 -15.50
CA ARG A 140 1.18 0.26 -16.82
C ARG A 140 0.13 -0.23 -17.83
N GLU A 141 -0.79 -1.12 -17.41
CA GLU A 141 -1.91 -1.58 -18.23
C GLU A 141 -2.80 -0.43 -18.73
N LYS A 142 -2.90 0.65 -17.90
CA LYS A 142 -3.66 1.87 -18.21
C LYS A 142 -2.84 2.95 -18.93
N GLY A 143 -1.61 2.65 -19.36
CA GLY A 143 -0.74 3.60 -20.03
C GLY A 143 -0.24 4.74 -19.15
N ARG A 144 -0.15 4.49 -17.82
CA ARG A 144 0.41 5.44 -16.85
C ARG A 144 1.85 5.04 -16.56
N ASP A 145 2.79 5.86 -16.96
CA ASP A 145 4.23 5.62 -16.83
C ASP A 145 4.90 6.50 -15.75
N LEU A 146 4.18 7.48 -15.21
CA LEU A 146 4.58 8.25 -14.05
C LEU A 146 3.61 8.02 -12.90
N LEU A 147 4.09 7.42 -11.83
CA LEU A 147 3.37 7.27 -10.58
C LEU A 147 3.94 8.22 -9.54
N VAL A 148 3.09 8.81 -8.73
CA VAL A 148 3.49 9.63 -7.59
C VAL A 148 2.73 9.19 -6.35
N LEU A 149 3.32 9.40 -5.20
CA LEU A 149 2.70 9.25 -3.88
C LEU A 149 3.39 10.16 -2.88
N ASP A 150 2.73 10.37 -1.76
CA ASP A 150 3.35 10.97 -0.58
C ASP A 150 3.03 10.17 0.68
N THR A 151 3.86 10.32 1.69
CA THR A 151 3.70 9.67 2.99
C THR A 151 4.29 10.53 4.10
N ASP A 152 3.86 10.26 5.33
CA ASP A 152 4.47 10.88 6.49
C ASP A 152 5.98 10.62 6.53
N GLU A 153 6.74 11.65 6.90
CA GLU A 153 8.21 11.66 6.81
C GLU A 153 8.90 10.63 7.71
N HIS A 154 8.22 10.16 8.77
CA HIS A 154 8.75 9.22 9.75
C HIS A 154 8.11 7.82 9.67
N GLY A 155 7.11 7.65 8.81
CA GLY A 155 6.30 6.45 8.73
C GLY A 155 7.02 5.20 8.23
N ALA A 156 6.44 4.06 8.59
CA ALA A 156 6.94 2.76 8.11
C ALA A 156 6.81 2.61 6.58
N ALA A 157 5.87 3.32 5.97
CA ALA A 157 5.61 3.30 4.53
C ALA A 157 6.79 3.84 3.72
N ARG A 158 7.49 4.88 4.20
CA ARG A 158 8.72 5.39 3.56
C ARG A 158 9.75 4.28 3.33
N ARG A 159 9.94 3.40 4.32
CA ARG A 159 10.87 2.25 4.18
C ARG A 159 10.40 1.23 3.15
N LEU A 160 9.08 1.06 3.01
CA LEU A 160 8.49 0.19 1.99
C LEU A 160 8.79 0.74 0.59
N TYR A 161 8.51 2.01 0.34
CA TYR A 161 8.71 2.64 -0.97
C TYR A 161 10.18 2.64 -1.40
N ASN A 162 11.10 2.98 -0.49
CA ASN A 162 12.54 2.88 -0.74
C ASN A 162 12.98 1.45 -1.12
N ARG A 163 12.46 0.43 -0.42
CA ARG A 163 12.76 -0.98 -0.73
C ARG A 163 12.20 -1.42 -2.07
N LEU A 164 11.07 -0.86 -2.50
CA LEU A 164 10.46 -1.12 -3.80
C LEU A 164 11.11 -0.35 -4.95
N GLY A 165 12.12 0.48 -4.67
CA GLY A 165 12.87 1.21 -5.68
C GLY A 165 12.25 2.53 -6.11
N TRP A 166 11.28 3.06 -5.35
CA TRP A 166 10.72 4.39 -5.59
C TRP A 166 11.75 5.46 -5.29
N THR A 167 11.76 6.52 -6.12
CA THR A 167 12.67 7.65 -5.97
C THR A 167 12.05 8.72 -5.07
N GLU A 168 12.76 9.11 -4.02
CA GLU A 168 12.35 10.21 -3.15
C GLU A 168 12.62 11.55 -3.85
N ALA A 169 11.57 12.37 -4.01
CA ALA A 169 11.67 13.71 -4.59
C ALA A 169 12.04 14.77 -3.54
N GLY A 170 11.62 14.55 -2.29
CA GLY A 170 11.88 15.44 -1.17
C GLY A 170 10.75 15.47 -0.16
N THR A 171 10.98 16.19 0.95
CA THR A 171 10.03 16.34 2.05
C THR A 171 9.59 17.79 2.20
N ILE A 172 8.28 18.01 2.34
CA ILE A 172 7.71 19.31 2.69
C ILE A 172 7.40 19.30 4.18
N PRO A 173 8.07 20.14 5.00
CA PRO A 173 7.80 20.20 6.43
C PRO A 173 6.38 20.72 6.71
N ARG A 174 5.73 20.23 7.76
CA ARG A 174 4.41 20.69 8.22
C ARG A 174 3.33 20.62 7.13
N TYR A 175 3.45 19.64 6.24
CA TYR A 175 2.53 19.46 5.12
C TYR A 175 1.13 19.01 5.57
N ALA A 176 1.07 18.25 6.64
CA ALA A 176 -0.14 17.70 7.23
C ALA A 176 -0.08 17.72 8.75
N LEU A 177 -1.06 17.10 9.38
CA LEU A 177 -1.05 16.82 10.82
C LEU A 177 -1.06 15.31 11.05
N MET A 178 -0.45 14.89 12.14
CA MET A 178 -0.67 13.58 12.72
C MET A 178 -2.09 13.49 13.30
N PRO A 179 -2.65 12.29 13.52
CA PRO A 179 -3.99 12.12 14.08
C PRO A 179 -4.23 12.83 15.43
N ASP A 180 -3.18 13.06 16.21
CA ASP A 180 -3.20 13.76 17.50
C ASP A 180 -3.06 15.29 17.39
N GLY A 181 -2.87 15.82 16.17
CA GLY A 181 -2.71 17.24 15.90
C GLY A 181 -1.26 17.73 15.85
N ALA A 182 -0.27 16.88 16.04
CA ALA A 182 1.12 17.26 15.87
C ALA A 182 1.45 17.56 14.41
N ASP A 183 2.41 18.47 14.16
CA ASP A 183 2.91 18.74 12.80
C ASP A 183 3.50 17.48 12.16
N CYS A 184 3.20 17.28 10.89
CA CYS A 184 3.69 16.17 10.09
C CYS A 184 4.23 16.69 8.75
N GLY A 185 5.49 16.39 8.45
CA GLY A 185 6.05 16.57 7.11
C GLY A 185 5.60 15.44 6.18
N SER A 186 5.47 15.72 4.89
CA SER A 186 5.19 14.68 3.89
C SER A 186 6.35 14.52 2.93
N THR A 187 6.79 13.28 2.73
CA THR A 187 7.83 12.90 1.79
C THR A 187 7.18 12.39 0.50
N PHE A 188 7.53 13.00 -0.62
CA PHE A 188 7.02 12.68 -1.94
C PHE A 188 7.94 11.69 -2.66
N PHE A 189 7.33 10.75 -3.38
CA PHE A 189 8.01 9.73 -4.18
C PHE A 189 7.44 9.63 -5.59
N TYR A 190 8.27 9.19 -6.53
CA TYR A 190 7.87 8.85 -7.89
C TYR A 190 8.61 7.62 -8.42
#